data_938c34ea9bc3a3219c836d1b1215df1f
#
_entry.id   938c34ea9bc3a3219c836d1b1215df1f
#
_cell.length_a   1.000
_cell.length_b   1.000
_cell.length_c   1.000
_cell.angle_alpha   90.00
_cell.angle_beta   90.00
_cell.angle_gamma   90.00
#
_symmetry.space_group_name_H-M   'P 1'
#
loop_
_entity.id
_entity.type
_entity.pdbx_description
1 polymer ?
#
loop_
_entity_poly.entity_id
_entity_poly.type
_entity_poly.pdbx_seq_one_letter_code
_entity_poly.pdbx_strand_id
1 'polypeptide(L)'
;NVQSTHPCFTTPVGLANFINIKNDVIPSKGCFMSTVFEDTLQPMDATMTTTKEAEPRNSYTRVAFASFIGTAVEFYDFYIFGLATALFIGPLFFPSTNPEAQTLLTFLTFGVAFVARPVGSALFGHFGDRIGRKTTLVASLLIMGISTTLIGFLPTYYSIGFVAPILLCILRFGQGLGLGGEWGGAALLATENAPKGKRALFGMFPQLGPPIGFVAACGIFIAIEQMLTTEAVNSWGWRIPFILSSVLVI
;
A
#
# COMPACT_ATOMS: atom_id res chain seq x y z
N ASN A 1 5.43 -44.08 50.88
CA ASN A 1 5.60 -42.87 51.71
C ASN A 1 6.25 -41.77 50.88
N VAL A 2 5.55 -40.67 50.90
CA VAL A 2 5.98 -39.34 50.48
C VAL A 2 5.87 -39.04 48.99
N GLN A 3 4.74 -38.42 48.65
CA GLN A 3 4.47 -37.58 47.50
C GLN A 3 5.43 -36.39 47.47
N SER A 4 5.93 -36.05 46.30
CA SER A 4 6.41 -34.70 46.00
C SER A 4 5.89 -34.25 44.63
N THR A 5 4.92 -33.38 44.70
CA THR A 5 4.38 -32.56 43.62
C THR A 5 5.41 -31.52 43.22
N HIS A 6 5.77 -31.46 41.92
CA HIS A 6 6.51 -30.32 41.39
C HIS A 6 5.64 -29.55 40.36
N PRO A 7 5.54 -28.22 40.49
CA PRO A 7 4.79 -27.41 39.58
C PRO A 7 5.57 -27.11 38.30
N CYS A 8 4.89 -27.16 37.14
CA CYS A 8 5.39 -26.68 35.87
C CYS A 8 5.62 -25.16 35.93
N PHE A 9 6.86 -24.76 35.86
CA PHE A 9 7.23 -23.35 35.62
C PHE A 9 7.33 -23.12 34.11
N THR A 10 6.50 -22.23 33.62
CA THR A 10 6.59 -21.64 32.27
C THR A 10 7.67 -20.57 32.26
N THR A 11 8.74 -20.75 31.53
CA THR A 11 9.73 -19.71 31.21
C THR A 11 9.58 -19.24 29.77
N PRO A 12 9.68 -17.93 29.52
CA PRO A 12 9.58 -17.40 28.17
C PRO A 12 10.86 -17.67 27.36
N VAL A 13 10.68 -18.18 26.15
CA VAL A 13 11.77 -18.46 25.21
C VAL A 13 12.33 -17.15 24.68
N GLY A 14 13.54 -16.82 25.13
CA GLY A 14 14.35 -15.75 24.56
C GLY A 14 14.95 -16.16 23.22
N LEU A 15 15.06 -15.15 22.38
CA LEU A 15 15.75 -15.13 21.06
C LEU A 15 17.24 -15.52 21.24
N ALA A 16 17.61 -16.76 20.97
CA ALA A 16 18.99 -17.13 20.60
C ALA A 16 19.05 -18.63 20.34
N ASN A 17 18.97 -19.04 19.07
CA ASN A 17 19.69 -20.20 18.51
C ASN A 17 19.17 -20.52 17.11
N PHE A 18 19.49 -19.64 16.17
CA PHE A 18 19.65 -20.02 14.77
C PHE A 18 21.11 -20.45 14.62
N ILE A 19 21.38 -21.70 14.57
CA ILE A 19 22.50 -22.38 13.90
C ILE A 19 22.66 -23.80 14.53
N ASN A 20 22.60 -24.77 13.64
CA ASN A 20 23.08 -26.14 13.82
C ASN A 20 22.01 -27.23 14.07
N ILE A 21 21.43 -27.72 12.97
CA ILE A 21 20.85 -29.06 12.93
C ILE A 21 21.69 -29.90 11.96
N LYS A 22 22.63 -30.63 12.49
CA LYS A 22 23.16 -31.83 11.86
C LYS A 22 23.18 -32.96 12.90
N ASN A 23 22.42 -33.99 12.52
CA ASN A 23 22.53 -35.37 13.02
C ASN A 23 22.46 -35.59 14.53
N ASP A 24 21.29 -36.05 15.00
CA ASP A 24 21.33 -37.13 15.98
C ASP A 24 20.05 -37.99 15.92
N VAL A 25 20.32 -39.28 16.00
CA VAL A 25 19.48 -40.45 15.90
C VAL A 25 18.47 -40.52 17.04
N ILE A 26 17.21 -40.79 16.72
CA ILE A 26 16.12 -41.03 17.71
C ILE A 26 16.22 -42.51 18.17
N PRO A 27 16.34 -42.78 19.47
CA PRO A 27 16.00 -44.10 20.01
C PRO A 27 14.54 -44.18 20.41
N SER A 28 13.87 -45.17 19.88
CA SER A 28 12.52 -45.60 20.21
C SER A 28 12.39 -45.97 21.69
N LYS A 29 11.41 -45.40 22.40
CA LYS A 29 10.72 -46.08 23.51
C LYS A 29 9.25 -45.72 23.49
N GLY A 30 8.43 -46.76 23.35
CA GLY A 30 6.99 -46.69 23.33
C GLY A 30 6.39 -46.26 24.65
N CYS A 31 5.28 -45.62 24.53
CA CYS A 31 4.30 -45.48 25.59
C CYS A 31 2.91 -45.60 25.00
N PHE A 32 2.34 -46.75 25.16
CA PHE A 32 0.98 -47.10 25.56
C PHE A 32 -0.12 -46.07 25.26
N MET A 33 -0.72 -46.22 24.10
CA MET A 33 -2.09 -45.74 23.86
C MET A 33 -2.68 -46.52 22.66
N SER A 34 -2.85 -47.82 22.83
CA SER A 34 -3.42 -48.72 21.80
C SER A 34 -4.57 -49.54 22.35
N THR A 35 -5.62 -48.91 22.90
CA THR A 35 -6.84 -49.64 23.29
C THR A 35 -8.13 -48.83 23.20
N VAL A 36 -8.22 -47.76 22.40
CA VAL A 36 -9.50 -47.04 22.21
C VAL A 36 -9.85 -46.82 20.75
N PHE A 37 -9.10 -47.33 19.79
CA PHE A 37 -9.28 -46.95 18.37
C PHE A 37 -9.51 -48.16 17.44
N GLU A 38 -10.07 -49.29 17.93
CA GLU A 38 -10.27 -50.47 17.10
C GLU A 38 -11.73 -50.78 16.76
N ASP A 39 -12.69 -49.90 17.08
CA ASP A 39 -14.13 -50.18 16.86
C ASP A 39 -14.86 -49.17 15.97
N THR A 40 -14.16 -48.43 15.09
CA THR A 40 -14.88 -47.58 14.12
C THR A 40 -14.16 -47.52 12.76
N LEU A 41 -13.63 -48.65 12.27
CA LEU A 41 -13.24 -48.79 10.86
C LEU A 41 -14.39 -49.38 10.06
N GLN A 42 -15.41 -48.59 9.80
CA GLN A 42 -16.23 -48.81 8.62
C GLN A 42 -15.39 -48.35 7.39
N PRO A 43 -15.36 -49.12 6.29
CA PRO A 43 -14.73 -48.65 5.07
C PRO A 43 -15.53 -47.47 4.55
N MET A 44 -15.03 -46.24 4.81
CA MET A 44 -15.50 -45.06 4.09
C MET A 44 -15.11 -45.25 2.64
N ASP A 45 -16.15 -45.51 1.85
CA ASP A 45 -16.14 -45.51 0.39
C ASP A 45 -15.36 -44.27 -0.09
N ALA A 46 -14.15 -44.47 -0.59
CA ALA A 46 -13.28 -43.42 -1.11
C ALA A 46 -13.77 -42.99 -2.49
N THR A 47 -14.97 -42.45 -2.56
CA THR A 47 -15.29 -41.47 -3.58
C THR A 47 -14.59 -40.16 -3.19
N MET A 48 -13.25 -40.14 -3.41
CA MET A 48 -12.55 -38.89 -3.59
C MET A 48 -13.19 -38.17 -4.76
N THR A 49 -14.25 -37.42 -4.48
CA THR A 49 -14.64 -36.29 -5.32
C THR A 49 -13.40 -35.39 -5.33
N THR A 50 -12.56 -35.54 -6.36
CA THR A 50 -11.60 -34.54 -6.78
C THR A 50 -12.43 -33.27 -6.95
N THR A 51 -12.49 -32.45 -5.89
CA THR A 51 -12.92 -31.08 -5.98
C THR A 51 -11.94 -30.46 -6.98
N LYS A 52 -12.43 -30.37 -8.24
CA LYS A 52 -11.79 -29.66 -9.31
C LYS A 52 -11.46 -28.28 -8.72
N GLU A 53 -10.18 -28.05 -8.34
CA GLU A 53 -9.74 -26.73 -7.89
C GLU A 53 -10.26 -25.77 -8.96
N ALA A 54 -11.18 -24.89 -8.59
CA ALA A 54 -11.76 -23.94 -9.50
C ALA A 54 -10.60 -23.17 -10.12
N GLU A 55 -10.42 -23.34 -11.43
CA GLU A 55 -9.40 -22.58 -12.16
C GLU A 55 -9.60 -21.10 -11.81
N PRO A 56 -8.54 -20.40 -11.42
CA PRO A 56 -8.65 -19.01 -11.02
C PRO A 56 -9.27 -18.23 -12.17
N ARG A 57 -10.39 -17.59 -11.88
CA ARG A 57 -11.27 -16.88 -12.80
C ARG A 57 -10.58 -15.72 -13.57
N ASN A 58 -9.34 -15.39 -13.19
CA ASN A 58 -8.48 -14.43 -13.86
C ASN A 58 -7.09 -15.04 -14.10
N SER A 59 -6.54 -14.81 -15.29
CA SER A 59 -5.15 -15.18 -15.59
C SER A 59 -4.23 -14.56 -14.55
N TYR A 60 -3.35 -15.36 -13.95
CA TYR A 60 -2.37 -14.93 -12.95
C TYR A 60 -1.58 -13.69 -13.37
N THR A 61 -1.18 -13.63 -14.64
CA THR A 61 -0.48 -12.50 -15.23
C THR A 61 -1.31 -11.22 -15.21
N ARG A 62 -2.63 -11.32 -15.45
CA ARG A 62 -3.53 -10.17 -15.43
C ARG A 62 -3.63 -9.54 -14.04
N VAL A 63 -3.67 -10.36 -12.99
CA VAL A 63 -3.69 -9.89 -11.60
C VAL A 63 -2.38 -9.23 -11.23
N ALA A 64 -1.24 -9.82 -11.62
CA ALA A 64 0.07 -9.24 -11.37
C ALA A 64 0.26 -7.88 -12.06
N PHE A 65 -0.13 -7.78 -13.35
CA PHE A 65 -0.08 -6.51 -14.08
C PHE A 65 -1.03 -5.46 -13.50
N ALA A 66 -2.24 -5.84 -13.11
CA ALA A 66 -3.18 -4.92 -12.48
C ALA A 66 -2.63 -4.36 -11.14
N SER A 67 -2.03 -5.23 -10.31
CA SER A 67 -1.35 -4.81 -9.08
C SER A 67 -0.17 -3.87 -9.36
N PHE A 68 0.63 -4.15 -10.37
CA PHE A 68 1.75 -3.31 -10.77
C PHE A 68 1.28 -1.93 -11.26
N ILE A 69 0.29 -1.88 -12.17
CA ILE A 69 -0.24 -0.62 -12.69
C ILE A 69 -0.89 0.20 -11.58
N GLY A 70 -1.68 -0.43 -10.70
CA GLY A 70 -2.30 0.25 -9.56
C GLY A 70 -1.25 0.94 -8.69
N THR A 71 -0.24 0.20 -8.26
CA THR A 71 0.85 0.77 -7.43
C THR A 71 1.69 1.81 -8.18
N ALA A 72 1.88 1.66 -9.50
CA ALA A 72 2.62 2.65 -10.29
C ALA A 72 1.87 4.00 -10.37
N VAL A 73 0.55 3.97 -10.56
CA VAL A 73 -0.30 5.18 -10.54
C VAL A 73 -0.33 5.82 -9.16
N GLU A 74 -0.47 5.01 -8.11
CA GLU A 74 -0.46 5.46 -6.72
C GLU A 74 0.84 6.21 -6.38
N PHE A 75 1.99 5.61 -6.71
CA PHE A 75 3.29 6.23 -6.46
C PHE A 75 3.57 7.40 -7.41
N TYR A 76 3.06 7.38 -8.63
CA TYR A 76 3.10 8.54 -9.51
C TYR A 76 2.43 9.76 -8.85
N ASP A 77 1.21 9.62 -8.32
CA ASP A 77 0.50 10.69 -7.62
C ASP A 77 1.27 11.24 -6.41
N PHE A 78 1.92 10.35 -5.70
CA PHE A 78 2.77 10.72 -4.57
C PHE A 78 4.00 11.53 -5.02
N TYR A 79 4.68 11.08 -6.08
CA TYR A 79 5.91 11.72 -6.57
C TYR A 79 5.66 13.04 -7.29
N ILE A 80 4.56 13.17 -8.07
CA ILE A 80 4.23 14.46 -8.69
C ILE A 80 4.03 15.54 -7.64
N PHE A 81 3.39 15.21 -6.52
CA PHE A 81 3.25 16.18 -5.45
C PHE A 81 4.60 16.46 -4.78
N GLY A 82 5.44 15.46 -4.53
CA GLY A 82 6.78 15.63 -3.97
C GLY A 82 7.63 16.59 -4.82
N LEU A 83 7.66 16.39 -6.13
CA LEU A 83 8.36 17.25 -7.07
C LEU A 83 7.74 18.66 -7.14
N ALA A 84 6.40 18.75 -7.21
CA ALA A 84 5.71 20.04 -7.19
C ALA A 84 5.97 20.79 -5.86
N THR A 85 6.05 20.09 -4.74
CA THR A 85 6.38 20.65 -3.43
C THR A 85 7.77 21.29 -3.44
N ALA A 86 8.74 20.61 -4.03
CA ALA A 86 10.10 21.11 -4.11
C ALA A 86 10.26 22.32 -5.04
N LEU A 87 9.46 22.39 -6.11
CA LEU A 87 9.65 23.34 -7.19
C LEU A 87 8.66 24.53 -7.15
N PHE A 88 7.38 24.28 -6.85
CA PHE A 88 6.30 25.24 -7.11
C PHE A 88 5.41 25.55 -5.90
N ILE A 89 5.12 24.59 -5.03
CA ILE A 89 4.13 24.74 -3.96
C ILE A 89 4.51 25.84 -2.97
N GLY A 90 5.79 25.95 -2.62
CA GLY A 90 6.27 26.98 -1.69
C GLY A 90 5.85 28.39 -2.10
N PRO A 91 6.34 28.91 -3.24
CA PRO A 91 5.99 30.27 -3.69
C PRO A 91 4.53 30.50 -3.98
N LEU A 92 3.80 29.46 -4.47
CA LEU A 92 2.43 29.60 -4.91
C LEU A 92 1.40 29.54 -3.79
N PHE A 93 1.68 28.82 -2.71
CA PHE A 93 0.72 28.60 -1.61
C PHE A 93 1.17 29.20 -0.28
N PHE A 94 2.47 29.40 -0.08
CA PHE A 94 3.06 29.92 1.15
C PHE A 94 3.99 31.12 0.89
N PRO A 95 3.50 32.22 0.28
CA PRO A 95 4.34 33.38 0.07
C PRO A 95 4.80 33.94 1.41
N SER A 96 6.06 33.82 1.70
CA SER A 96 6.69 34.31 2.94
C SER A 96 7.95 35.08 2.60
N THR A 97 8.24 36.12 3.37
CA THR A 97 9.50 36.88 3.27
C THR A 97 10.69 36.07 3.81
N ASN A 98 10.42 35.04 4.63
CA ASN A 98 11.43 34.13 5.14
C ASN A 98 11.42 32.82 4.36
N PRO A 99 12.49 32.50 3.56
CA PRO A 99 12.58 31.29 2.77
C PRO A 99 12.56 29.99 3.60
N GLU A 100 13.10 30.02 4.81
CA GLU A 100 13.12 28.86 5.70
C GLU A 100 11.71 28.51 6.18
N ALA A 101 10.93 29.53 6.59
CA ALA A 101 9.54 29.35 6.98
C ALA A 101 8.67 28.82 5.81
N GLN A 102 8.89 29.35 4.61
CA GLN A 102 8.21 28.89 3.40
C GLN A 102 8.50 27.40 3.14
N THR A 103 9.76 27.01 3.19
CA THR A 103 10.19 25.62 3.00
C THR A 103 9.59 24.71 4.06
N LEU A 104 9.63 25.11 5.34
CA LEU A 104 9.05 24.33 6.43
C LEU A 104 7.53 24.11 6.25
N LEU A 105 6.78 25.15 5.95
CA LEU A 105 5.33 25.05 5.73
C LEU A 105 5.01 24.15 4.54
N THR A 106 5.79 24.24 3.48
CA THR A 106 5.64 23.40 2.28
C THR A 106 5.86 21.93 2.62
N PHE A 107 6.92 21.60 3.34
CA PHE A 107 7.17 20.23 3.80
C PHE A 107 6.14 19.75 4.84
N LEU A 108 5.58 20.64 5.63
CA LEU A 108 4.52 20.29 6.56
C LEU A 108 3.28 19.78 5.83
N THR A 109 2.90 20.39 4.70
CA THR A 109 1.79 19.88 3.87
C THR A 109 2.06 18.50 3.29
N PHE A 110 3.32 18.21 2.95
CA PHE A 110 3.74 16.88 2.56
C PHE A 110 3.57 15.89 3.72
N GLY A 111 3.96 16.30 4.94
CA GLY A 111 3.80 15.52 6.17
C GLY A 111 2.33 15.19 6.51
N VAL A 112 1.37 16.06 6.20
CA VAL A 112 -0.06 15.84 6.45
C VAL A 112 -0.54 14.53 5.82
N ALA A 113 -0.09 14.21 4.60
CA ALA A 113 -0.46 12.96 3.94
C ALA A 113 0.09 11.72 4.68
N PHE A 114 1.28 11.81 5.29
CA PHE A 114 1.84 10.71 6.07
C PHE A 114 1.06 10.47 7.37
N VAL A 115 0.61 11.54 8.03
CA VAL A 115 -0.22 11.42 9.25
C VAL A 115 -1.60 10.87 8.91
N ALA A 116 -2.13 11.15 7.73
CA ALA A 116 -3.41 10.62 7.26
C ALA A 116 -3.38 9.12 6.96
N ARG A 117 -2.21 8.53 6.60
CA ARG A 117 -2.10 7.10 6.25
C ARG A 117 -2.54 6.13 7.36
N PRO A 118 -2.07 6.24 8.61
CA PRO A 118 -2.55 5.38 9.69
C PRO A 118 -4.06 5.50 9.93
N VAL A 119 -4.60 6.71 9.80
CA VAL A 119 -6.05 6.95 9.90
C VAL A 119 -6.79 6.26 8.76
N GLY A 120 -6.26 6.38 7.53
CA GLY A 120 -6.79 5.71 6.35
C GLY A 120 -6.76 4.19 6.48
N SER A 121 -5.65 3.60 6.92
CA SER A 121 -5.55 2.15 7.10
C SER A 121 -6.52 1.62 8.16
N ALA A 122 -6.74 2.34 9.25
CA ALA A 122 -7.72 1.98 10.26
C ALA A 122 -9.15 2.07 9.74
N LEU A 123 -9.49 3.16 9.03
CA LEU A 123 -10.80 3.39 8.43
C LEU A 123 -11.12 2.33 7.36
N PHE A 124 -10.26 2.22 6.36
CA PHE A 124 -10.49 1.30 5.24
C PHE A 124 -10.34 -0.16 5.64
N GLY A 125 -9.49 -0.49 6.63
CA GLY A 125 -9.44 -1.82 7.23
C GLY A 125 -10.77 -2.19 7.88
N HIS A 126 -11.30 -1.33 8.75
CA HIS A 126 -12.57 -1.57 9.44
C HIS A 126 -13.75 -1.70 8.46
N PHE A 127 -13.86 -0.81 7.48
CA PHE A 127 -14.93 -0.89 6.48
C PHE A 127 -14.71 -2.03 5.48
N GLY A 128 -13.47 -2.39 5.17
CA GLY A 128 -13.13 -3.50 4.30
C GLY A 128 -13.64 -4.84 4.80
N ASP A 129 -13.61 -5.05 6.12
CA ASP A 129 -14.13 -6.27 6.74
C ASP A 129 -15.66 -6.32 6.77
N ARG A 130 -16.36 -5.16 6.71
CA ARG A 130 -17.82 -5.08 6.78
C ARG A 130 -18.50 -5.01 5.40
N ILE A 131 -17.98 -4.20 4.49
CA ILE A 131 -18.60 -3.88 3.20
C ILE A 131 -17.97 -4.70 2.06
N GLY A 132 -16.78 -5.28 2.32
CA GLY A 132 -16.02 -6.07 1.38
C GLY A 132 -14.78 -5.33 0.84
N ARG A 133 -13.67 -6.04 0.77
CA ARG A 133 -12.34 -5.52 0.41
C ARG A 133 -12.30 -4.86 -0.97
N LYS A 134 -13.03 -5.41 -1.96
CA LYS A 134 -13.06 -4.83 -3.31
C LYS A 134 -13.68 -3.43 -3.34
N THR A 135 -14.81 -3.24 -2.66
CA THR A 135 -15.50 -1.95 -2.60
C THR A 135 -14.64 -0.90 -1.89
N THR A 136 -13.96 -1.31 -0.85
CA THR A 136 -13.10 -0.43 -0.05
C THR A 136 -11.86 0.01 -0.82
N LEU A 137 -11.24 -0.89 -1.60
CA LEU A 137 -10.14 -0.55 -2.49
C LEU A 137 -10.56 0.45 -3.58
N VAL A 138 -11.72 0.26 -4.20
CA VAL A 138 -12.22 1.22 -5.20
C VAL A 138 -12.49 2.59 -4.55
N ALA A 139 -13.06 2.60 -3.35
CA ALA A 139 -13.32 3.86 -2.63
C ALA A 139 -12.02 4.59 -2.25
N SER A 140 -10.98 3.87 -1.80
CA SER A 140 -9.67 4.47 -1.47
C SER A 140 -8.99 5.07 -2.70
N LEU A 141 -8.98 4.36 -3.83
CA LEU A 141 -8.46 4.84 -5.11
C LEU A 141 -9.21 6.08 -5.59
N LEU A 142 -10.54 6.08 -5.52
CA LEU A 142 -11.34 7.24 -5.92
C LEU A 142 -11.06 8.47 -5.05
N ILE A 143 -10.98 8.31 -3.73
CA ILE A 143 -10.68 9.42 -2.82
C ILE A 143 -9.28 9.98 -3.12
N MET A 144 -8.28 9.11 -3.34
CA MET A 144 -6.93 9.53 -3.69
C MET A 144 -6.90 10.27 -5.04
N GLY A 145 -7.47 9.68 -6.09
CA GLY A 145 -7.46 10.26 -7.43
C GLY A 145 -8.24 11.56 -7.54
N ILE A 146 -9.41 11.66 -6.89
CA ILE A 146 -10.19 12.91 -6.83
C ILE A 146 -9.39 13.99 -6.08
N SER A 147 -8.78 13.65 -4.94
CA SER A 147 -7.96 14.59 -4.18
C SER A 147 -6.77 15.09 -4.99
N THR A 148 -6.06 14.21 -5.70
CA THR A 148 -4.95 14.57 -6.58
C THR A 148 -5.39 15.49 -7.71
N THR A 149 -6.49 15.16 -8.36
CA THR A 149 -7.04 15.96 -9.46
C THR A 149 -7.45 17.34 -8.97
N LEU A 150 -8.11 17.43 -7.82
CA LEU A 150 -8.53 18.71 -7.24
C LEU A 150 -7.35 19.60 -6.84
N ILE A 151 -6.21 19.04 -6.47
CA ILE A 151 -4.98 19.82 -6.25
C ILE A 151 -4.57 20.55 -7.55
N GLY A 152 -4.69 19.91 -8.71
CA GLY A 152 -4.42 20.55 -10.00
C GLY A 152 -5.34 21.71 -10.35
N PHE A 153 -6.57 21.69 -9.87
CA PHE A 153 -7.54 22.80 -10.06
C PHE A 153 -7.49 23.85 -8.96
N LEU A 154 -6.69 23.67 -7.92
CA LEU A 154 -6.69 24.55 -6.76
C LEU A 154 -6.17 25.96 -7.14
N PRO A 155 -6.91 27.04 -6.75
CA PRO A 155 -6.42 28.40 -6.89
C PRO A 155 -5.22 28.63 -5.96
N THR A 156 -4.29 29.48 -6.39
CA THR A 156 -3.10 29.84 -5.61
C THR A 156 -3.43 30.83 -4.50
N TYR A 157 -2.48 31.04 -3.59
CA TYR A 157 -2.58 32.05 -2.51
C TYR A 157 -2.91 33.45 -3.06
N TYR A 158 -2.38 33.82 -4.21
CA TYR A 158 -2.63 35.13 -4.83
C TYR A 158 -4.09 35.34 -5.26
N SER A 159 -4.85 34.26 -5.44
CA SER A 159 -6.27 34.34 -5.86
C SER A 159 -7.24 34.31 -4.66
N ILE A 160 -7.05 33.43 -3.69
CA ILE A 160 -7.98 33.20 -2.58
C ILE A 160 -7.35 33.36 -1.18
N GLY A 161 -6.13 33.84 -1.12
CA GLY A 161 -5.43 34.12 0.14
C GLY A 161 -5.20 32.87 0.98
N PHE A 162 -5.33 33.00 2.30
CA PHE A 162 -5.05 31.94 3.28
C PHE A 162 -5.92 30.68 3.15
N VAL A 163 -7.01 30.76 2.40
CA VAL A 163 -7.87 29.58 2.13
C VAL A 163 -7.16 28.55 1.25
N ALA A 164 -6.25 28.99 0.36
CA ALA A 164 -5.52 28.09 -0.54
C ALA A 164 -4.67 27.05 0.19
N PRO A 165 -3.79 27.41 1.15
CA PRO A 165 -3.06 26.44 1.96
C PRO A 165 -3.96 25.49 2.75
N ILE A 166 -5.06 25.95 3.29
CA ILE A 166 -6.00 25.11 4.06
C ILE A 166 -6.59 24.03 3.15
N LEU A 167 -7.10 24.44 1.98
CA LEU A 167 -7.65 23.51 1.01
C LEU A 167 -6.60 22.50 0.53
N LEU A 168 -5.37 22.97 0.31
CA LEU A 168 -4.25 22.09 -0.04
C LEU A 168 -4.03 21.03 1.04
N CYS A 169 -4.02 21.41 2.32
CA CYS A 169 -3.86 20.47 3.44
C CYS A 169 -5.02 19.48 3.51
N ILE A 170 -6.27 19.90 3.29
CA ILE A 170 -7.44 19.03 3.29
C ILE A 170 -7.33 17.99 2.16
N LEU A 171 -6.97 18.42 0.95
CA LEU A 171 -6.79 17.52 -0.19
C LEU A 171 -5.61 16.56 0.03
N ARG A 172 -4.53 17.01 0.63
CA ARG A 172 -3.39 16.16 1.03
C ARG A 172 -3.79 15.14 2.10
N PHE A 173 -4.62 15.53 3.05
CA PHE A 173 -5.17 14.59 4.02
C PHE A 173 -6.05 13.54 3.34
N GLY A 174 -6.93 13.94 2.42
CA GLY A 174 -7.76 13.02 1.62
C GLY A 174 -6.90 12.03 0.80
N GLN A 175 -5.85 12.53 0.14
CA GLN A 175 -4.90 11.70 -0.61
C GLN A 175 -4.19 10.69 0.29
N GLY A 176 -3.73 11.12 1.47
CA GLY A 176 -3.09 10.24 2.46
C GLY A 176 -4.04 9.18 3.03
N LEU A 177 -5.32 9.52 3.24
CA LEU A 177 -6.35 8.56 3.66
C LEU A 177 -6.49 7.43 2.64
N GLY A 178 -6.64 7.76 1.34
CA GLY A 178 -6.77 6.77 0.27
C GLY A 178 -5.56 5.83 0.24
N LEU A 179 -4.35 6.40 0.24
CA LEU A 179 -3.09 5.66 0.21
C LEU A 179 -2.93 4.66 1.37
N GLY A 180 -3.43 5.02 2.58
CA GLY A 180 -3.33 4.17 3.76
C GLY A 180 -4.12 2.87 3.66
N GLY A 181 -5.21 2.85 2.87
CA GLY A 181 -6.09 1.69 2.73
C GLY A 181 -5.61 0.64 1.72
N GLU A 182 -4.68 0.98 0.84
CA GLU A 182 -4.43 0.22 -0.38
C GLU A 182 -3.18 -0.68 -0.32
N TRP A 183 -2.11 -0.23 0.30
CA TRP A 183 -0.79 -0.86 0.21
C TRP A 183 -0.75 -2.33 0.67
N GLY A 184 -1.43 -2.66 1.76
CA GLY A 184 -1.54 -4.04 2.24
C GLY A 184 -2.36 -4.94 1.30
N GLY A 185 -3.39 -4.38 0.67
CA GLY A 185 -4.31 -5.10 -0.22
C GLY A 185 -3.68 -5.52 -1.55
N ALA A 186 -2.89 -4.65 -2.18
CA ALA A 186 -2.25 -4.93 -3.47
C ALA A 186 -1.22 -6.06 -3.37
N ALA A 187 -0.36 -6.04 -2.34
CA ALA A 187 0.63 -7.09 -2.11
C ALA A 187 -0.03 -8.44 -1.78
N LEU A 188 -1.09 -8.42 -0.96
CA LEU A 188 -1.84 -9.62 -0.60
C LEU A 188 -2.55 -10.20 -1.83
N LEU A 189 -3.22 -9.38 -2.63
CA LEU A 189 -3.90 -9.79 -3.85
C LEU A 189 -2.94 -10.47 -4.84
N ALA A 190 -1.76 -9.91 -5.05
CA ALA A 190 -0.75 -10.47 -5.93
C ALA A 190 -0.24 -11.83 -5.43
N THR A 191 0.02 -11.98 -4.13
CA THR A 191 0.58 -13.19 -3.55
C THR A 191 -0.45 -14.32 -3.37
N GLU A 192 -1.70 -14.00 -3.03
CA GLU A 192 -2.78 -14.98 -2.89
C GLU A 192 -3.18 -15.61 -4.23
N ASN A 193 -3.18 -14.81 -5.31
CA ASN A 193 -3.50 -15.28 -6.65
C ASN A 193 -2.30 -15.88 -7.40
N ALA A 194 -1.14 -15.99 -6.75
CA ALA A 194 0.06 -16.54 -7.38
C ALA A 194 0.02 -18.07 -7.47
N PRO A 195 0.54 -18.69 -8.56
CA PRO A 195 0.71 -20.13 -8.65
C PRO A 195 1.58 -20.68 -7.53
N LYS A 196 1.35 -21.93 -7.13
CA LYS A 196 2.16 -22.64 -6.12
C LYS A 196 3.66 -22.55 -6.49
N GLY A 197 4.51 -22.07 -5.58
CA GLY A 197 5.95 -21.90 -5.78
C GLY A 197 6.38 -20.57 -6.43
N LYS A 198 5.47 -19.72 -6.92
CA LYS A 198 5.80 -18.44 -7.55
C LYS A 198 5.33 -17.20 -6.77
N ARG A 199 4.91 -17.36 -5.51
CA ARG A 199 4.40 -16.29 -4.67
C ARG A 199 5.37 -15.12 -4.52
N ALA A 200 6.67 -15.41 -4.33
CA ALA A 200 7.69 -14.38 -4.23
C ALA A 200 7.82 -13.55 -5.52
N LEU A 201 7.80 -14.21 -6.69
CA LEU A 201 7.86 -13.54 -7.99
C LEU A 201 6.66 -12.61 -8.19
N PHE A 202 5.44 -13.06 -7.85
CA PHE A 202 4.23 -12.26 -8.00
C PHE A 202 4.19 -11.10 -7.00
N GLY A 203 4.73 -11.27 -5.80
CA GLY A 203 4.89 -10.20 -4.82
C GLY A 203 5.89 -9.10 -5.24
N MET A 204 6.75 -9.35 -6.23
CA MET A 204 7.64 -8.32 -6.79
C MET A 204 6.91 -7.30 -7.67
N PHE A 205 5.82 -7.68 -8.34
CA PHE A 205 5.12 -6.79 -9.28
C PHE A 205 4.67 -5.47 -8.63
N PRO A 206 4.01 -5.46 -7.48
CA PRO A 206 3.67 -4.20 -6.80
C PRO A 206 4.91 -3.36 -6.44
N GLN A 207 6.05 -4.00 -6.14
CA GLN A 207 7.28 -3.28 -5.77
C GLN A 207 7.99 -2.62 -6.96
N LEU A 208 7.63 -2.98 -8.20
CA LEU A 208 8.09 -2.27 -9.39
C LEU A 208 7.31 -0.97 -9.64
N GLY A 209 6.15 -0.80 -9.00
CA GLY A 209 5.33 0.41 -9.11
C GLY A 209 6.07 1.69 -8.70
N PRO A 210 6.67 1.77 -7.49
CA PRO A 210 7.38 2.96 -7.02
C PRO A 210 8.44 3.49 -7.99
N PRO A 211 9.44 2.71 -8.45
CA PRO A 211 10.45 3.23 -9.36
C PRO A 211 9.87 3.67 -10.71
N ILE A 212 8.88 2.97 -11.24
CA ILE A 212 8.24 3.35 -12.50
C ILE A 212 7.42 4.63 -12.32
N GLY A 213 6.65 4.74 -11.24
CA GLY A 213 5.92 5.97 -10.90
C GLY A 213 6.85 7.18 -10.74
N PHE A 214 8.02 7.00 -10.12
CA PHE A 214 9.03 8.04 -9.99
C PHE A 214 9.57 8.51 -11.35
N VAL A 215 9.98 7.56 -12.20
CA VAL A 215 10.49 7.87 -13.54
C VAL A 215 9.42 8.58 -14.38
N ALA A 216 8.18 8.15 -14.31
CA ALA A 216 7.06 8.79 -15.00
C ALA A 216 6.82 10.23 -14.50
N ALA A 217 6.85 10.44 -13.17
CA ALA A 217 6.69 11.76 -12.57
C ALA A 217 7.82 12.72 -12.98
N CYS A 218 9.07 12.28 -12.89
CA CYS A 218 10.22 13.07 -13.35
C CYS A 218 10.14 13.38 -14.84
N GLY A 219 9.81 12.37 -15.67
CA GLY A 219 9.71 12.51 -17.12
C GLY A 219 8.68 13.56 -17.53
N ILE A 220 7.54 13.61 -16.87
CA ILE A 220 6.49 14.61 -17.15
C ILE A 220 6.96 16.02 -16.79
N PHE A 221 7.58 16.22 -15.62
CA PHE A 221 8.08 17.54 -15.26
C PHE A 221 9.19 18.02 -16.19
N ILE A 222 10.13 17.14 -16.58
CA ILE A 222 11.17 17.46 -17.56
C ILE A 222 10.54 17.84 -18.90
N ALA A 223 9.56 17.07 -19.38
CA ALA A 223 8.87 17.36 -20.63
C ALA A 223 8.16 18.73 -20.59
N ILE A 224 7.49 19.05 -19.49
CA ILE A 224 6.82 20.34 -19.29
C ILE A 224 7.83 21.49 -19.30
N GLU A 225 8.96 21.37 -18.60
CA GLU A 225 10.00 22.39 -18.58
C GLU A 225 10.67 22.60 -19.95
N GLN A 226 10.75 21.55 -20.78
CA GLN A 226 11.30 21.68 -22.13
C GLN A 226 10.32 22.26 -23.16
N MET A 227 9.02 22.01 -22.97
CA MET A 227 7.97 22.41 -23.93
C MET A 227 7.37 23.77 -23.61
N LEU A 228 7.39 24.21 -22.36
CA LEU A 228 6.78 25.45 -21.89
C LEU A 228 7.85 26.44 -21.44
N THR A 229 7.53 27.74 -21.58
CA THR A 229 8.37 28.80 -20.97
C THR A 229 8.26 28.77 -19.46
N THR A 230 9.28 29.21 -18.75
CA THR A 230 9.32 29.27 -17.28
C THR A 230 8.10 30.00 -16.70
N GLU A 231 7.64 31.06 -17.35
CA GLU A 231 6.43 31.80 -16.94
C GLU A 231 5.16 30.96 -17.07
N ALA A 232 5.04 30.19 -18.17
CA ALA A 232 3.89 29.31 -18.39
C ALA A 232 3.90 28.13 -17.40
N VAL A 233 5.08 27.57 -17.09
CA VAL A 233 5.23 26.51 -16.08
C VAL A 233 4.76 26.99 -14.70
N ASN A 234 5.20 28.18 -14.27
CA ASN A 234 4.86 28.75 -12.98
C ASN A 234 3.38 29.20 -12.88
N SER A 235 2.76 29.59 -13.98
CA SER A 235 1.37 30.06 -13.99
C SER A 235 0.36 28.90 -14.01
N TRP A 236 0.53 27.94 -14.89
CA TRP A 236 -0.42 26.84 -15.09
C TRP A 236 0.21 25.46 -15.34
N GLY A 237 1.44 25.41 -15.88
CA GLY A 237 2.09 24.18 -16.31
C GLY A 237 2.26 23.15 -15.21
N TRP A 238 2.51 23.57 -13.98
CA TRP A 238 2.63 22.70 -12.80
C TRP A 238 1.35 21.91 -12.49
N ARG A 239 0.19 22.32 -13.02
CA ARG A 239 -1.10 21.63 -12.85
C ARG A 239 -1.25 20.41 -13.75
N ILE A 240 -0.56 20.37 -14.87
CA ILE A 240 -0.68 19.31 -15.90
C ILE A 240 -0.49 17.91 -15.29
N PRO A 241 0.56 17.62 -14.51
CA PRO A 241 0.76 16.29 -13.94
C PRO A 241 -0.41 15.83 -13.07
N PHE A 242 -1.01 16.76 -12.30
CA PHE A 242 -2.16 16.45 -11.43
C PHE A 242 -3.44 16.19 -12.22
N ILE A 243 -3.67 16.92 -13.30
CA ILE A 243 -4.82 16.69 -14.18
C ILE A 243 -4.63 15.39 -14.95
N LEU A 244 -3.41 15.08 -15.38
CA LEU A 244 -3.10 13.83 -16.07
C LEU A 244 -3.32 12.61 -15.17
N SER A 245 -3.11 12.74 -13.87
CA SER A 245 -3.43 11.69 -12.89
C SER A 245 -4.90 11.25 -12.98
N SER A 246 -5.84 12.16 -13.24
CA SER A 246 -7.25 11.80 -13.40
C SER A 246 -7.50 10.78 -14.52
N VAL A 247 -6.72 10.86 -15.60
CA VAL A 247 -6.81 9.94 -16.75
C VAL A 247 -6.23 8.56 -16.39
N LEU A 248 -5.26 8.52 -15.48
CA LEU A 248 -4.62 7.27 -15.06
C LEU A 248 -5.49 6.47 -14.06
N VAL A 249 -6.38 7.16 -13.32
CA VAL A 249 -7.27 6.56 -12.31
C VAL A 249 -8.56 5.98 -12.93
N ILE A 250 -8.97 6.41 -14.12
CA ILE A 250 -10.13 5.92 -14.88
C ILE A 250 -9.77 4.70 -15.69
#